data_7e8c97b3b4684cf49d7fd085a43587c4
#
_entry.id   7e8c97b3b4684cf49d7fd085a43587c4
#
_cell.length_a   1.000
_cell.length_b   1.000
_cell.length_c   1.000
_cell.angle_alpha   90.00
_cell.angle_beta   90.00
_cell.angle_gamma   90.00
#
_symmetry.space_group_name_H-M   'P 1'
#
loop_
_entity.id
_entity.type
_entity.pdbx_description
1 polymer ?
#
loop_
_entity_poly.entity_id
_entity_poly.type
_entity_poly.pdbx_seq_one_letter_code
_entity_poly.pdbx_strand_id
1 'polypeptide(L)'
;RARRDFQMVFQDPYGSLDPRQTVARTVAEPLAALGETSPAQQRVQATHMLDAVGLRPSDLDKYPHEFSGGQRQRIAIARALITRPQLIVADEPVSALDVSVHLMHDLQAELGVTYLLISHDLAVVQHLCDEVAVMTQGRIVEQGTPAQLFKDPQHPYTRALVAAVPRSDVFHRSATPA
;
A
#
# COMPACT_ATOMS: atom_id res chain seq x y z
N ARG A 1 -22.58 -2.56 -0.96
CA ARG A 1 -21.94 -1.30 -0.49
C ARG A 1 -20.59 -1.60 0.19
N ALA A 2 -20.48 -2.51 1.13
CA ALA A 2 -19.21 -2.80 1.84
C ALA A 2 -18.03 -3.15 0.90
N ARG A 3 -18.25 -3.89 -0.18
CA ARG A 3 -17.19 -4.27 -1.15
C ARG A 3 -16.61 -3.09 -1.94
N ARG A 4 -17.32 -1.97 -2.02
CA ARG A 4 -16.81 -0.75 -2.67
C ARG A 4 -15.92 0.04 -1.73
N ASP A 5 -16.33 0.11 -0.46
CA ASP A 5 -15.73 1.00 0.54
C ASP A 5 -14.48 0.39 1.20
N PHE A 6 -14.27 -0.92 1.02
CA PHE A 6 -13.19 -1.69 1.63
C PHE A 6 -12.48 -2.56 0.59
N GLN A 7 -11.15 -2.45 0.53
CA GLN A 7 -10.29 -3.24 -0.36
C GLN A 7 -9.09 -3.81 0.39
N MET A 8 -8.45 -4.83 -0.20
CA MET A 8 -7.24 -5.46 0.35
C MET A 8 -6.12 -5.50 -0.68
N VAL A 9 -4.91 -5.26 -0.21
CA VAL A 9 -3.66 -5.49 -0.94
C VAL A 9 -2.87 -6.55 -0.19
N PHE A 10 -2.56 -7.66 -0.85
CA PHE A 10 -1.87 -8.81 -0.25
C PHE A 10 -0.36 -8.72 -0.45
N GLN A 11 0.39 -9.38 0.43
CA GLN A 11 1.84 -9.47 0.46
C GLN A 11 2.45 -10.02 -0.85
N ASP A 12 1.80 -11.02 -1.48
CA ASP A 12 2.31 -11.66 -2.68
C ASP A 12 1.67 -11.08 -3.96
N PRO A 13 2.37 -10.16 -4.67
CA PRO A 13 1.87 -9.62 -5.93
C PRO A 13 1.84 -10.67 -7.06
N TYR A 14 2.59 -11.78 -6.94
CA TYR A 14 2.57 -12.86 -7.92
C TYR A 14 1.30 -13.70 -7.82
N GLY A 15 0.91 -14.09 -6.59
CA GLY A 15 -0.29 -14.88 -6.35
C GLY A 15 -1.58 -14.08 -6.46
N SER A 16 -1.51 -12.75 -6.37
CA SER A 16 -2.70 -11.89 -6.36
C SER A 16 -3.20 -11.49 -7.75
N LEU A 17 -2.40 -11.68 -8.81
CA LEU A 17 -2.74 -11.30 -10.20
C LEU A 17 -2.91 -12.55 -11.06
N ASP A 18 -4.06 -12.70 -11.74
CA ASP A 18 -4.26 -13.79 -12.69
C ASP A 18 -3.36 -13.59 -13.92
N PRO A 19 -2.37 -14.48 -14.18
CA PRO A 19 -1.42 -14.33 -15.29
C PRO A 19 -2.07 -14.42 -16.68
N ARG A 20 -3.31 -14.88 -16.77
CA ARG A 20 -4.07 -15.01 -18.02
C ARG A 20 -4.89 -13.77 -18.35
N GLN A 21 -4.98 -12.82 -17.43
CA GLN A 21 -5.70 -11.56 -17.64
C GLN A 21 -4.73 -10.42 -17.97
N THR A 22 -5.15 -9.54 -18.88
CA THR A 22 -4.41 -8.30 -19.14
C THR A 22 -4.50 -7.38 -17.93
N VAL A 23 -3.56 -6.44 -17.81
CA VAL A 23 -3.55 -5.42 -16.76
C VAL A 23 -4.84 -4.62 -16.74
N ALA A 24 -5.38 -4.27 -17.91
CA ALA A 24 -6.66 -3.57 -18.01
C ALA A 24 -7.80 -4.33 -17.31
N ARG A 25 -7.90 -5.64 -17.54
CA ARG A 25 -8.94 -6.48 -16.92
C ARG A 25 -8.69 -6.67 -15.43
N THR A 26 -7.44 -6.89 -15.04
CA THR A 26 -7.03 -7.06 -13.65
C THR A 26 -7.36 -5.81 -12.82
N VAL A 27 -6.99 -4.62 -13.30
CA VAL A 27 -7.25 -3.36 -12.59
C VAL A 27 -8.75 -3.06 -12.54
N ALA A 28 -9.48 -3.32 -13.62
CA ALA A 28 -10.93 -3.05 -13.70
C ALA A 28 -11.81 -4.13 -13.03
N GLU A 29 -11.24 -5.25 -12.57
CA GLU A 29 -11.99 -6.38 -11.99
C GLU A 29 -12.97 -5.95 -10.86
N PRO A 30 -12.61 -5.09 -9.90
CA PRO A 30 -13.54 -4.63 -8.87
C PRO A 30 -14.72 -3.84 -9.42
N LEU A 31 -14.52 -3.04 -10.47
CA LEU A 31 -15.60 -2.30 -11.13
C LEU A 31 -16.54 -3.23 -11.88
N ALA A 32 -15.98 -4.23 -12.57
CA ALA A 32 -16.77 -5.24 -13.26
C ALA A 32 -17.63 -6.06 -12.28
N ALA A 33 -17.07 -6.38 -11.10
CA ALA A 33 -17.80 -7.09 -10.04
C ALA A 33 -18.95 -6.27 -9.43
N LEU A 34 -18.84 -4.93 -9.43
CA LEU A 34 -19.92 -4.05 -8.98
C LEU A 34 -21.03 -3.90 -10.03
N GLY A 35 -20.74 -4.13 -11.31
CA GLY A 35 -21.72 -4.07 -12.40
C GLY A 35 -22.23 -2.65 -12.73
N GLU A 36 -21.59 -1.61 -12.20
CA GLU A 36 -22.06 -0.22 -12.32
C GLU A 36 -21.48 0.51 -13.53
N THR A 37 -20.50 -0.08 -14.23
CA THR A 37 -19.75 0.58 -15.32
C THR A 37 -19.68 -0.27 -16.58
N SER A 38 -19.74 0.38 -17.75
CA SER A 38 -19.53 -0.29 -19.03
C SER A 38 -18.03 -0.66 -19.24
N PRO A 39 -17.71 -1.64 -20.11
CA PRO A 39 -16.33 -2.00 -20.42
C PRO A 39 -15.48 -0.81 -20.89
N ALA A 40 -16.06 0.12 -21.65
CA ALA A 40 -15.37 1.32 -22.10
C ALA A 40 -15.01 2.25 -20.93
N GLN A 41 -15.95 2.46 -20.00
CA GLN A 41 -15.72 3.26 -18.79
C GLN A 41 -14.68 2.59 -17.89
N GLN A 42 -14.74 1.26 -17.73
CA GLN A 42 -13.74 0.49 -16.95
C GLN A 42 -12.33 0.69 -17.52
N ARG A 43 -12.17 0.64 -18.85
CA ARG A 43 -10.87 0.86 -19.49
C ARG A 43 -10.34 2.28 -19.25
N VAL A 44 -11.19 3.29 -19.37
CA VAL A 44 -10.81 4.68 -19.08
C VAL A 44 -10.36 4.83 -17.62
N GLN A 45 -11.12 4.29 -16.67
CA GLN A 45 -10.75 4.37 -15.25
C GLN A 45 -9.46 3.59 -14.95
N ALA A 46 -9.25 2.42 -15.56
CA ALA A 46 -8.01 1.67 -15.45
C ALA A 46 -6.81 2.45 -16.02
N THR A 47 -6.99 3.19 -17.12
CA THR A 47 -5.95 4.07 -17.69
C THR A 47 -5.52 5.13 -16.67
N HIS A 48 -6.47 5.85 -16.09
CA HIS A 48 -6.18 6.88 -15.09
C HIS A 48 -5.51 6.30 -13.85
N MET A 49 -5.95 5.12 -13.42
CA MET A 49 -5.38 4.49 -12.24
C MET A 49 -3.96 3.97 -12.48
N LEU A 50 -3.65 3.47 -13.69
CA LEU A 50 -2.28 3.11 -14.06
C LEU A 50 -1.35 4.32 -14.03
N ASP A 51 -1.79 5.44 -14.58
CA ASP A 51 -1.02 6.68 -14.58
C ASP A 51 -0.75 7.15 -13.14
N ALA A 52 -1.75 7.12 -12.26
CA ALA A 52 -1.64 7.47 -10.85
C ALA A 52 -0.61 6.61 -10.09
N VAL A 53 -0.43 5.34 -10.47
CA VAL A 53 0.62 4.48 -9.89
C VAL A 53 1.95 4.51 -10.66
N GLY A 54 2.13 5.45 -11.58
CA GLY A 54 3.36 5.65 -12.36
C GLY A 54 3.65 4.55 -13.38
N LEU A 55 2.60 3.93 -13.93
CA LEU A 55 2.66 3.01 -15.06
C LEU A 55 2.08 3.67 -16.32
N ARG A 56 2.51 3.23 -17.50
CA ARG A 56 2.10 3.86 -18.75
C ARG A 56 0.74 3.33 -19.23
N PRO A 57 -0.11 4.16 -19.88
CA PRO A 57 -1.35 3.71 -20.51
C PRO A 57 -1.17 2.56 -21.52
N SER A 58 -0.01 2.51 -22.19
CA SER A 58 0.35 1.42 -23.11
C SER A 58 0.55 0.06 -22.42
N ASP A 59 0.67 0.04 -21.09
CA ASP A 59 0.85 -1.18 -20.31
C ASP A 59 -0.47 -1.92 -20.04
N LEU A 60 -1.62 -1.32 -20.35
CA LEU A 60 -2.96 -1.89 -20.14
C LEU A 60 -3.18 -3.25 -20.85
N ASP A 61 -2.62 -3.41 -22.03
CA ASP A 61 -2.82 -4.60 -22.85
C ASP A 61 -1.78 -5.71 -22.58
N LYS A 62 -0.81 -5.45 -21.69
CA LYS A 62 0.19 -6.41 -21.26
C LYS A 62 -0.33 -7.34 -20.17
N TYR A 63 0.41 -8.42 -19.96
CA TYR A 63 0.12 -9.44 -18.94
C TYR A 63 1.04 -9.27 -17.71
N PRO A 64 0.63 -9.73 -16.53
CA PRO A 64 1.42 -9.58 -15.30
C PRO A 64 2.86 -10.12 -15.41
N HIS A 65 3.11 -11.17 -16.17
CA HIS A 65 4.44 -11.75 -16.32
C HIS A 65 5.45 -10.86 -17.07
N GLU A 66 4.97 -9.81 -17.76
CA GLU A 66 5.81 -8.83 -18.47
C GLU A 66 6.33 -7.71 -17.57
N PHE A 67 5.99 -7.73 -16.27
CA PHE A 67 6.32 -6.70 -15.30
C PHE A 67 7.27 -7.19 -14.21
N SER A 68 8.09 -6.26 -13.68
CA SER A 68 8.89 -6.51 -12.47
C SER A 68 7.99 -6.67 -11.22
N GLY A 69 8.57 -7.19 -10.12
CA GLY A 69 7.84 -7.34 -8.85
C GLY A 69 7.22 -6.04 -8.37
N GLY A 70 7.99 -4.94 -8.33
CA GLY A 70 7.49 -3.62 -7.93
C GLY A 70 6.42 -3.06 -8.85
N GLN A 71 6.50 -3.31 -10.16
CA GLN A 71 5.44 -2.92 -11.09
C GLN A 71 4.16 -3.72 -10.87
N ARG A 72 4.25 -5.03 -10.58
CA ARG A 72 3.08 -5.86 -10.22
C ARG A 72 2.44 -5.38 -8.93
N GLN A 73 3.24 -4.96 -7.96
CA GLN A 73 2.75 -4.35 -6.73
C GLN A 73 1.93 -3.08 -7.02
N ARG A 74 2.42 -2.21 -7.89
CA ARG A 74 1.69 -1.02 -8.34
C ARG A 74 0.38 -1.37 -9.05
N ILE A 75 0.35 -2.44 -9.86
CA ILE A 75 -0.88 -2.95 -10.48
C ILE A 75 -1.87 -3.43 -9.41
N ALA A 76 -1.41 -4.13 -8.37
CA ALA A 76 -2.26 -4.57 -7.26
C ALA A 76 -2.82 -3.38 -6.45
N ILE A 77 -2.01 -2.34 -6.21
CA ILE A 77 -2.45 -1.08 -5.59
C ILE A 77 -3.49 -0.39 -6.48
N ALA A 78 -3.25 -0.27 -7.79
CA ALA A 78 -4.19 0.31 -8.74
C ALA A 78 -5.54 -0.41 -8.74
N ARG A 79 -5.53 -1.75 -8.72
CA ARG A 79 -6.74 -2.57 -8.59
C ARG A 79 -7.52 -2.27 -7.32
N ALA A 80 -6.84 -2.13 -6.19
CA ALA A 80 -7.50 -1.82 -4.92
C ALA A 80 -8.11 -0.41 -4.90
N LEU A 81 -7.44 0.57 -5.52
CA LEU A 81 -7.85 1.97 -5.50
C LEU A 81 -8.93 2.33 -6.53
N ILE A 82 -9.15 1.52 -7.58
CA ILE A 82 -10.03 1.88 -8.70
C ILE A 82 -11.49 2.13 -8.30
N THR A 83 -11.95 1.49 -7.23
CA THR A 83 -13.30 1.71 -6.67
C THR A 83 -13.39 2.94 -5.78
N ARG A 84 -12.28 3.66 -5.55
CA ARG A 84 -12.14 4.76 -4.59
C ARG A 84 -12.65 4.36 -3.21
N PRO A 85 -12.06 3.33 -2.58
CA PRO A 85 -12.48 2.84 -1.28
C PRO A 85 -12.16 3.87 -0.19
N GLN A 86 -12.88 3.78 0.93
CA GLN A 86 -12.57 4.57 2.13
C GLN A 86 -11.43 3.95 2.93
N LEU A 87 -11.31 2.61 2.91
CA LEU A 87 -10.31 1.86 3.66
C LEU A 87 -9.63 0.81 2.79
N ILE A 88 -8.30 0.77 2.84
CA ILE A 88 -7.49 -0.33 2.29
C ILE A 88 -6.75 -1.02 3.43
N VAL A 89 -6.92 -2.32 3.56
CA VAL A 89 -6.03 -3.16 4.37
C VAL A 89 -4.89 -3.63 3.49
N ALA A 90 -3.68 -3.26 3.87
CA ALA A 90 -2.46 -3.58 3.16
C ALA A 90 -1.58 -4.49 4.02
N ASP A 91 -1.46 -5.75 3.62
CA ASP A 91 -0.66 -6.76 4.30
C ASP A 91 0.71 -6.86 3.64
N GLU A 92 1.73 -6.30 4.29
CA GLU A 92 3.11 -6.19 3.81
C GLU A 92 3.23 -5.68 2.35
N PRO A 93 2.56 -4.56 2.00
CA PRO A 93 2.41 -4.15 0.60
C PRO A 93 3.71 -3.64 -0.02
N VAL A 94 4.68 -3.22 0.78
CA VAL A 94 5.93 -2.58 0.32
C VAL A 94 7.07 -2.86 1.31
N SER A 95 8.31 -2.74 0.85
CA SER A 95 9.49 -2.68 1.70
C SER A 95 10.01 -1.23 1.82
N ALA A 96 10.80 -0.94 2.86
CA ALA A 96 11.33 0.40 3.12
C ALA A 96 12.21 0.97 1.99
N LEU A 97 12.77 0.09 1.16
CA LEU A 97 13.59 0.46 -0.01
C LEU A 97 12.77 0.66 -1.29
N ASP A 98 11.45 0.48 -1.22
CA ASP A 98 10.59 0.54 -2.40
C ASP A 98 10.08 1.97 -2.62
N VAL A 99 10.20 2.45 -3.86
CA VAL A 99 9.57 3.69 -4.34
C VAL A 99 8.05 3.70 -4.09
N SER A 100 7.45 2.54 -3.90
CA SER A 100 6.02 2.38 -3.60
C SER A 100 5.59 2.94 -2.25
N VAL A 101 6.50 3.18 -1.27
CA VAL A 101 6.18 3.85 -0.01
C VAL A 101 5.75 5.30 -0.26
N HIS A 102 6.52 6.03 -1.06
CA HIS A 102 6.20 7.41 -1.42
C HIS A 102 4.91 7.46 -2.26
N LEU A 103 4.76 6.52 -3.20
CA LEU A 103 3.54 6.40 -3.99
C LEU A 103 2.30 6.20 -3.11
N MET A 104 2.35 5.34 -2.10
CA MET A 104 1.20 5.13 -1.19
C MET A 104 0.87 6.39 -0.41
N HIS A 105 1.87 7.15 0.05
CA HIS A 105 1.66 8.43 0.73
C HIS A 105 1.01 9.46 -0.20
N ASP A 106 1.51 9.58 -1.44
CA ASP A 106 0.95 10.52 -2.42
C ASP A 106 -0.49 10.17 -2.78
N LEU A 107 -0.78 8.88 -2.99
CA LEU A 107 -2.14 8.39 -3.25
C LEU A 107 -3.08 8.58 -2.05
N GLN A 108 -2.57 8.48 -0.82
CA GLN A 108 -3.36 8.79 0.37
C GLN A 108 -3.78 10.26 0.39
N ALA A 109 -2.84 11.16 0.11
CA ALA A 109 -3.10 12.60 0.08
C ALA A 109 -4.06 12.99 -1.06
N GLU A 110 -3.90 12.37 -2.25
CA GLU A 110 -4.70 12.69 -3.42
C GLU A 110 -6.13 12.13 -3.35
N LEU A 111 -6.28 10.87 -2.90
CA LEU A 111 -7.54 10.14 -2.94
C LEU A 111 -8.30 10.16 -1.62
N GLY A 112 -7.69 10.63 -0.52
CA GLY A 112 -8.30 10.67 0.82
C GLY A 112 -8.58 9.28 1.39
N VAL A 113 -7.82 8.25 0.99
CA VAL A 113 -7.99 6.88 1.44
C VAL A 113 -7.32 6.66 2.79
N THR A 114 -7.94 5.86 3.66
CA THR A 114 -7.33 5.40 4.91
C THR A 114 -6.63 4.05 4.68
N TYR A 115 -5.40 3.91 5.17
CA TYR A 115 -4.69 2.63 5.17
C TYR A 115 -4.69 1.99 6.56
N LEU A 116 -5.01 0.71 6.63
CA LEU A 116 -4.65 -0.16 7.73
C LEU A 116 -3.46 -1.02 7.25
N LEU A 117 -2.26 -0.60 7.64
CA LEU A 117 -1.02 -1.26 7.23
C LEU A 117 -0.65 -2.35 8.24
N ILE A 118 -0.41 -3.56 7.74
CA ILE A 118 0.22 -4.64 8.50
C ILE A 118 1.64 -4.77 7.97
N SER A 119 2.64 -4.58 8.83
CA SER A 119 4.05 -4.62 8.42
C SER A 119 4.95 -5.05 9.56
N HIS A 120 6.00 -5.78 9.22
CA HIS A 120 7.14 -6.04 10.11
C HIS A 120 8.30 -5.06 9.85
N ASP A 121 8.21 -4.24 8.79
CA ASP A 121 9.21 -3.24 8.45
C ASP A 121 8.90 -1.92 9.16
N LEU A 122 9.66 -1.68 10.25
CA LEU A 122 9.46 -0.49 11.09
C LEU A 122 9.81 0.82 10.37
N ALA A 123 10.64 0.80 9.33
CA ALA A 123 10.93 2.01 8.56
C ALA A 123 9.72 2.40 7.69
N VAL A 124 9.03 1.44 7.09
CA VAL A 124 7.75 1.68 6.39
C VAL A 124 6.71 2.27 7.34
N VAL A 125 6.55 1.66 8.53
CA VAL A 125 5.61 2.12 9.56
C VAL A 125 5.90 3.57 9.98
N GLN A 126 7.18 3.91 10.16
CA GLN A 126 7.59 5.26 10.57
C GLN A 126 7.27 6.34 9.52
N HIS A 127 7.27 5.97 8.22
CA HIS A 127 7.05 6.92 7.13
C HIS A 127 5.59 7.06 6.71
N LEU A 128 4.79 6.00 6.84
CA LEU A 128 3.43 5.96 6.32
C LEU A 128 2.34 6.09 7.38
N CYS A 129 2.62 5.75 8.64
CA CYS A 129 1.57 5.66 9.66
C CYS A 129 1.49 6.90 10.53
N ASP A 130 0.27 7.36 10.80
CA ASP A 130 -0.02 8.39 11.78
C ASP A 130 -0.12 7.79 13.18
N GLU A 131 -0.69 6.57 13.29
CA GLU A 131 -0.81 5.79 14.51
C GLU A 131 -0.32 4.36 14.30
N VAL A 132 0.21 3.76 15.34
CA VAL A 132 0.74 2.38 15.34
C VAL A 132 0.19 1.61 16.53
N ALA A 133 -0.26 0.39 16.28
CA ALA A 133 -0.60 -0.58 17.31
C ALA A 133 0.38 -1.75 17.24
N VAL A 134 1.13 -1.98 18.30
CA VAL A 134 2.03 -3.12 18.44
C VAL A 134 1.25 -4.32 18.97
N MET A 135 1.29 -5.42 18.22
CA MET A 135 0.55 -6.63 18.55
C MET A 135 1.51 -7.79 18.81
N THR A 136 1.25 -8.57 19.86
CA THR A 136 1.91 -9.84 20.13
C THR A 136 0.94 -10.83 20.75
N GLN A 137 1.03 -12.10 20.39
CA GLN A 137 0.16 -13.19 20.87
C GLN A 137 -1.36 -12.85 20.77
N GLY A 138 -1.76 -12.17 19.67
CA GLY A 138 -3.17 -11.81 19.44
C GLY A 138 -3.69 -10.64 20.29
N ARG A 139 -2.82 -9.89 20.99
CA ARG A 139 -3.18 -8.74 21.83
C ARG A 139 -2.40 -7.50 21.43
N ILE A 140 -3.08 -6.36 21.42
CA ILE A 140 -2.42 -5.06 21.33
C ILE A 140 -1.76 -4.80 22.68
N VAL A 141 -0.45 -4.59 22.70
CA VAL A 141 0.34 -4.40 23.91
C VAL A 141 0.81 -2.95 24.09
N GLU A 142 0.85 -2.19 23.00
CA GLU A 142 1.20 -0.79 23.01
C GLU A 142 0.60 -0.09 21.79
N GLN A 143 0.21 1.18 21.94
CA GLN A 143 -0.35 2.00 20.87
C GLN A 143 0.09 3.45 21.05
N GLY A 144 0.33 4.14 19.94
CA GLY A 144 0.72 5.56 19.92
C GLY A 144 1.23 5.99 18.56
N THR A 145 1.73 7.23 18.48
CA THR A 145 2.37 7.70 17.26
C THR A 145 3.71 6.98 17.02
N PRO A 146 4.17 6.87 15.76
CA PRO A 146 5.50 6.33 15.48
C PRO A 146 6.59 7.00 16.32
N ALA A 147 6.55 8.34 16.42
CA ALA A 147 7.53 9.10 17.18
C ALA A 147 7.61 8.68 18.66
N GLN A 148 6.47 8.42 19.29
CA GLN A 148 6.41 7.93 20.68
C GLN A 148 6.98 6.54 20.81
N LEU A 149 6.51 5.60 20.00
CA LEU A 149 6.89 4.18 20.07
C LEU A 149 8.37 3.93 19.73
N PHE A 150 8.93 4.73 18.80
CA PHE A 150 10.35 4.59 18.45
C PHE A 150 11.29 5.28 19.42
N LYS A 151 10.86 6.39 20.05
CA LYS A 151 11.70 7.18 20.95
C LYS A 151 11.67 6.67 22.38
N ASP A 152 10.50 6.28 22.88
CA ASP A 152 10.28 5.89 24.28
C ASP A 152 9.28 4.72 24.41
N PRO A 153 9.60 3.52 23.84
CA PRO A 153 8.73 2.36 23.93
C PRO A 153 8.58 1.88 25.37
N GLN A 154 7.33 1.72 25.83
CA GLN A 154 7.01 1.35 27.21
C GLN A 154 6.94 -0.17 27.41
N HIS A 155 6.41 -0.91 26.42
CA HIS A 155 6.29 -2.36 26.54
C HIS A 155 7.60 -3.08 26.20
N PRO A 156 8.01 -4.12 26.95
CA PRO A 156 9.25 -4.86 26.69
C PRO A 156 9.37 -5.43 25.26
N TYR A 157 8.26 -5.89 24.70
CA TYR A 157 8.21 -6.39 23.32
C TYR A 157 8.47 -5.29 22.30
N THR A 158 7.86 -4.12 22.47
CA THR A 158 8.11 -2.96 21.60
C THR A 158 9.57 -2.50 21.68
N ARG A 159 10.16 -2.48 22.89
CA ARG A 159 11.59 -2.19 23.05
C ARG A 159 12.49 -3.15 22.29
N ALA A 160 12.17 -4.44 22.36
CA ALA A 160 12.90 -5.46 21.62
C ALA A 160 12.78 -5.28 20.09
N LEU A 161 11.59 -4.98 19.58
CA LEU A 161 11.35 -4.70 18.17
C LEU A 161 12.16 -3.49 17.69
N VAL A 162 12.06 -2.36 18.40
CA VAL A 162 12.78 -1.13 18.05
C VAL A 162 14.29 -1.31 18.14
N ALA A 163 14.79 -2.05 19.13
CA ALA A 163 16.22 -2.35 19.29
C ALA A 163 16.78 -3.24 18.17
N ALA A 164 15.93 -4.04 17.52
CA ALA A 164 16.32 -4.91 16.40
C ALA A 164 16.49 -4.17 15.07
N VAL A 165 16.03 -2.90 14.97
CA VAL A 165 16.21 -2.08 13.77
C VAL A 165 17.67 -1.65 13.64
N PRO A 166 18.36 -1.92 12.51
CA PRO A 166 19.69 -1.41 12.27
C PRO A 166 19.73 0.12 12.32
N ARG A 167 20.63 0.68 13.11
CA ARG A 167 20.70 2.15 13.36
C ARG A 167 21.23 2.98 12.20
N SER A 168 21.38 2.44 11.01
CA SER A 168 22.12 3.10 9.93
C SER A 168 21.41 4.28 9.24
N ASP A 169 20.06 4.42 9.27
CA ASP A 169 19.40 5.42 8.42
C ASP A 169 18.20 6.18 9.00
N VAL A 170 17.93 6.11 10.31
CA VAL A 170 16.67 6.63 10.86
C VAL A 170 16.72 8.12 11.27
N PHE A 171 17.88 8.79 11.27
CA PHE A 171 18.01 10.11 11.89
C PHE A 171 18.62 11.26 11.07
N HIS A 172 18.62 11.23 9.75
CA HIS A 172 19.02 12.40 8.96
C HIS A 172 17.86 13.00 8.16
N ARG A 173 16.93 13.66 8.82
CA ARG A 173 16.33 14.88 8.30
C ARG A 173 17.12 16.05 8.88
N SER A 174 18.16 16.49 8.18
CA SER A 174 18.74 17.81 8.39
C SER A 174 17.67 18.87 8.16
N ALA A 175 17.31 19.59 9.21
CA ALA A 175 16.63 20.86 9.10
C ALA A 175 17.51 21.76 8.21
N THR A 176 17.01 22.13 7.05
CA THR A 176 17.57 23.24 6.27
C THR A 176 17.08 24.51 6.96
N PRO A 177 17.97 25.38 7.47
CA PRO A 177 17.54 26.70 7.96
C PRO A 177 17.20 27.61 6.78
N ALA A 178 16.29 28.55 7.04
CA ALA A 178 15.72 29.57 6.19
C ALA A 178 16.69 30.32 5.29
#